data_1c022e7b54b0f3759e802c09ea7e052c
#
_entry.id   1c022e7b54b0f3759e802c09ea7e052c
#
_cell.length_a   1.000
_cell.length_b   1.000
_cell.length_c   1.000
_cell.angle_alpha   90.00
_cell.angle_beta   90.00
_cell.angle_gamma   90.00
#
_symmetry.space_group_name_H-M   'P 1'
#
loop_
_entity.id
_entity.type
_entity.pdbx_description
1 polymer ?
#
loop_
_entity_poly.entity_id
_entity_poly.type
_entity_poly.pdbx_seq_one_letter_code
_entity_poly.pdbx_strand_id
1 'polypeptide(L)'
;MTQKYVDGIPLYRQEQIWKRDGIELSRTTLANWVIQGAKWLKPLVRRMEASLVEGSVIHADETVVQVHKEEGKANASESRMWVYTSGPYERRQVRYFEYQPDRSGKHPAALLKEFEGRLVTDGYAGYDQVPKATRCGCWAHMRRKWREAMPRGATSSTSKAAIGYEYCNKLFALERKYDGYHPKQRQEMRQAQTEPVLDAYWSWVESLTRSPAANWRTRSNMRAAKSGR
;
A
#
# COMPACT_ATOMS: atom_id res chain seq x y z
N MET A 1 1.99 -12.42 23.26
CA MET A 1 2.20 -11.61 22.04
C MET A 1 2.16 -12.48 20.79
N THR A 2 3.07 -13.46 20.64
CA THR A 2 3.17 -14.34 19.45
C THR A 2 1.84 -14.99 19.08
N GLN A 3 1.21 -15.72 20.00
CA GLN A 3 -0.08 -16.37 19.73
C GLN A 3 -1.17 -15.42 19.20
N LYS A 4 -1.17 -14.14 19.63
CA LYS A 4 -2.18 -13.17 19.17
C LYS A 4 -1.85 -12.58 17.79
N TYR A 5 -0.60 -12.21 17.54
CA TYR A 5 -0.23 -11.39 16.37
C TYR A 5 0.45 -12.18 15.26
N VAL A 6 1.07 -13.32 15.57
CA VAL A 6 1.66 -14.22 14.58
C VAL A 6 0.69 -15.35 14.25
N ASP A 7 0.14 -16.01 15.28
CA ASP A 7 -0.72 -17.18 15.12
C ASP A 7 -2.20 -16.82 14.99
N GLY A 8 -2.57 -15.54 15.17
CA GLY A 8 -3.94 -15.03 15.00
C GLY A 8 -4.92 -15.51 16.07
N ILE A 9 -4.45 -16.02 17.22
CA ILE A 9 -5.33 -16.60 18.27
C ILE A 9 -5.89 -15.48 19.15
N PRO A 10 -7.24 -15.27 19.16
CA PRO A 10 -7.87 -14.27 20.03
C PRO A 10 -7.63 -14.54 21.52
N LEU A 11 -7.55 -13.50 22.34
CA LEU A 11 -7.25 -13.63 23.77
C LEU A 11 -8.24 -14.55 24.51
N TYR A 12 -9.54 -14.52 24.14
CA TYR A 12 -10.52 -15.42 24.75
C TYR A 12 -10.21 -16.89 24.49
N ARG A 13 -9.68 -17.22 23.29
CA ARG A 13 -9.29 -18.58 22.95
C ARG A 13 -8.01 -18.99 23.69
N GLN A 14 -7.08 -18.07 23.88
CA GLN A 14 -5.89 -18.29 24.70
C GLN A 14 -6.28 -18.57 26.16
N GLU A 15 -7.22 -17.81 26.73
CA GLU A 15 -7.81 -18.06 28.07
C GLU A 15 -8.34 -19.50 28.18
N GLN A 16 -9.12 -19.97 27.18
CA GLN A 16 -9.66 -21.31 27.16
C GLN A 16 -8.58 -22.40 27.02
N ILE A 17 -7.52 -22.14 26.28
CA ILE A 17 -6.38 -23.06 26.14
C ILE A 17 -5.70 -23.21 27.52
N TRP A 18 -5.31 -22.12 28.16
CA TRP A 18 -4.66 -22.14 29.45
C TRP A 18 -5.52 -22.81 30.54
N LYS A 19 -6.84 -22.56 30.50
CA LYS A 19 -7.77 -23.21 31.47
C LYS A 19 -7.81 -24.73 31.33
N ARG A 20 -7.70 -25.28 30.12
CA ARG A 20 -7.60 -26.74 29.90
C ARG A 20 -6.31 -27.33 30.46
N ASP A 21 -5.24 -26.53 30.47
CA ASP A 21 -3.95 -26.91 31.06
C ASP A 21 -3.88 -26.63 32.57
N GLY A 22 -5.01 -26.30 33.20
CA GLY A 22 -5.10 -26.04 34.65
C GLY A 22 -4.60 -24.65 35.06
N ILE A 23 -4.38 -23.74 34.14
CA ILE A 23 -3.87 -22.39 34.41
C ILE A 23 -5.01 -21.37 34.26
N GLU A 24 -5.35 -20.67 35.33
CA GLU A 24 -6.37 -19.62 35.29
C GLU A 24 -5.75 -18.24 34.96
N LEU A 25 -5.86 -17.84 33.72
CA LEU A 25 -5.47 -16.53 33.22
C LEU A 25 -6.65 -15.80 32.61
N SER A 26 -7.08 -14.70 33.24
CA SER A 26 -8.20 -13.91 32.70
C SER A 26 -7.82 -13.18 31.41
N ARG A 27 -8.83 -12.93 30.55
CA ARG A 27 -8.64 -12.08 29.36
C ARG A 27 -8.10 -10.70 29.68
N THR A 28 -8.50 -10.14 30.82
CA THR A 28 -8.02 -8.84 31.31
C THR A 28 -6.52 -8.89 31.59
N THR A 29 -6.04 -9.94 32.25
CA THR A 29 -4.61 -10.15 32.48
C THR A 29 -3.84 -10.26 31.18
N LEU A 30 -4.32 -11.08 30.24
CA LEU A 30 -3.71 -11.23 28.91
C LEU A 30 -3.70 -9.91 28.14
N ALA A 31 -4.79 -9.12 28.19
CA ALA A 31 -4.86 -7.80 27.55
C ALA A 31 -3.86 -6.81 28.16
N ASN A 32 -3.76 -6.78 29.49
CA ASN A 32 -2.78 -5.93 30.19
C ASN A 32 -1.33 -6.30 29.83
N TRP A 33 -1.01 -7.57 29.68
CA TRP A 33 0.31 -8.00 29.20
C TRP A 33 0.59 -7.54 27.76
N VAL A 34 -0.42 -7.55 26.89
CA VAL A 34 -0.27 -7.03 25.54
C VAL A 34 0.01 -5.52 25.57
N ILE A 35 -0.72 -4.77 26.39
CA ILE A 35 -0.54 -3.31 26.54
C ILE A 35 0.85 -3.00 27.09
N GLN A 36 1.31 -3.72 28.12
CA GLN A 36 2.65 -3.54 28.68
C GLN A 36 3.74 -3.91 27.66
N GLY A 37 3.58 -5.04 26.97
CA GLY A 37 4.50 -5.47 25.92
C GLY A 37 4.61 -4.43 24.79
N ALA A 38 3.50 -3.79 24.40
CA ALA A 38 3.50 -2.70 23.43
C ALA A 38 4.32 -1.50 23.91
N LYS A 39 4.26 -1.16 25.21
CA LYS A 39 5.09 -0.08 25.78
C LYS A 39 6.59 -0.40 25.68
N TRP A 40 6.99 -1.64 25.97
CA TRP A 40 8.40 -2.06 25.87
C TRP A 40 8.92 -2.09 24.42
N LEU A 41 8.03 -2.32 23.45
CA LEU A 41 8.39 -2.34 22.03
C LEU A 41 8.50 -0.94 21.40
N LYS A 42 8.06 0.13 22.08
CA LYS A 42 8.12 1.50 21.53
C LYS A 42 9.50 1.92 21.00
N PRO A 43 10.64 1.63 21.66
CA PRO A 43 11.95 1.98 21.11
C PRO A 43 12.24 1.28 19.77
N LEU A 44 11.84 0.01 19.65
CA LEU A 44 11.97 -0.74 18.40
C LEU A 44 11.10 -0.14 17.30
N VAL A 45 9.84 0.19 17.60
CA VAL A 45 8.91 0.82 16.66
C VAL A 45 9.48 2.15 16.14
N ARG A 46 10.01 3.01 17.03
CA ARG A 46 10.68 4.26 16.63
C ARG A 46 11.89 4.02 15.73
N ARG A 47 12.66 2.97 15.99
CA ARG A 47 13.82 2.60 15.15
C ARG A 47 13.36 2.11 13.77
N MET A 48 12.25 1.37 13.69
CA MET A 48 11.64 0.95 12.43
C MET A 48 11.17 2.16 11.62
N GLU A 49 10.49 3.11 12.26
CA GLU A 49 10.04 4.37 11.65
C GLU A 49 11.22 5.17 11.08
N ALA A 50 12.24 5.41 11.90
CA ALA A 50 13.46 6.08 11.45
C ALA A 50 14.11 5.37 10.26
N SER A 51 14.23 4.03 10.33
CA SER A 51 14.82 3.24 9.25
C SER A 51 13.97 3.26 7.96
N LEU A 52 12.65 3.41 8.08
CA LEU A 52 11.75 3.55 6.94
C LEU A 52 11.99 4.91 6.24
N VAL A 53 12.06 6.00 7.01
CA VAL A 53 12.25 7.36 6.50
C VAL A 53 13.66 7.58 5.92
N GLU A 54 14.67 6.85 6.41
CA GLU A 54 16.04 6.82 5.85
C GLU A 54 16.11 6.15 4.45
N GLY A 55 15.07 5.41 4.03
CA GLY A 55 15.04 4.68 2.76
C GLY A 55 14.85 5.58 1.54
N SER A 56 15.05 5.03 0.34
CA SER A 56 14.88 5.73 -0.93
C SER A 56 13.48 5.56 -1.53
N VAL A 57 12.78 4.48 -1.17
CA VAL A 57 11.44 4.15 -1.67
C VAL A 57 10.55 3.67 -0.53
N ILE A 58 9.37 4.26 -0.43
CA ILE A 58 8.30 3.79 0.46
C ILE A 58 7.05 3.50 -0.37
N HIS A 59 6.43 2.36 -0.12
CA HIS A 59 5.08 2.06 -0.57
C HIS A 59 4.11 2.34 0.58
N ALA A 60 3.06 3.07 0.32
CA ALA A 60 2.02 3.37 1.32
C ALA A 60 0.62 3.06 0.78
N ASP A 61 -0.20 2.52 1.66
CA ASP A 61 -1.62 2.20 1.40
C ASP A 61 -2.38 2.27 2.73
N GLU A 62 -3.70 2.37 2.69
CA GLU A 62 -4.53 2.31 3.87
C GLU A 62 -5.76 1.42 3.67
N THR A 63 -6.15 0.73 4.72
CA THR A 63 -7.34 -0.13 4.72
C THR A 63 -8.31 0.26 5.83
N VAL A 64 -9.58 0.01 5.62
CA VAL A 64 -10.63 0.22 6.62
C VAL A 64 -10.42 -0.75 7.79
N VAL A 65 -10.50 -0.22 9.00
CA VAL A 65 -10.54 -1.00 10.24
C VAL A 65 -11.75 -0.54 11.06
N GLN A 66 -12.61 -1.46 11.40
CA GLN A 66 -13.71 -1.18 12.29
C GLN A 66 -13.28 -1.38 13.74
N VAL A 67 -13.38 -0.32 14.55
CA VAL A 67 -13.09 -0.35 15.98
C VAL A 67 -14.39 -0.11 16.73
N HIS A 68 -14.85 -1.12 17.48
CA HIS A 68 -16.04 -0.99 18.31
C HIS A 68 -15.73 -0.18 19.57
N LYS A 69 -16.67 0.69 19.97
CA LYS A 69 -16.59 1.51 21.18
C LYS A 69 -15.36 2.43 21.21
N GLU A 70 -14.99 2.96 20.06
CA GLU A 70 -13.97 4.00 19.99
C GLU A 70 -14.53 5.30 20.59
N GLU A 71 -13.81 5.89 21.54
CA GLU A 71 -14.24 7.09 22.25
C GLU A 71 -14.48 8.25 21.26
N GLY A 72 -15.62 8.92 21.40
CA GLY A 72 -16.00 10.05 20.54
C GLY A 72 -16.47 9.67 19.11
N LYS A 73 -16.67 8.37 18.83
CA LYS A 73 -17.12 7.92 17.51
C LYS A 73 -18.36 7.02 17.57
N ALA A 74 -19.17 7.09 16.53
CA ALA A 74 -20.24 6.12 16.31
C ALA A 74 -19.67 4.73 15.97
N ASN A 75 -20.34 3.65 16.39
CA ASN A 75 -19.88 2.28 16.13
C ASN A 75 -19.74 1.92 14.64
N ALA A 76 -20.40 2.67 13.75
CA ALA A 76 -20.32 2.49 12.31
C ALA A 76 -19.21 3.33 11.64
N SER A 77 -18.44 4.11 12.43
CA SER A 77 -17.36 4.94 11.85
C SER A 77 -16.18 4.07 11.39
N GLU A 78 -15.63 4.43 10.25
CA GLU A 78 -14.48 3.76 9.67
C GLU A 78 -13.18 4.42 10.14
N SER A 79 -12.37 3.66 10.89
CA SER A 79 -10.99 4.01 11.16
C SER A 79 -10.07 3.37 10.11
N ARG A 80 -8.81 3.73 10.08
CA ARG A 80 -7.86 3.28 9.06
C ARG A 80 -6.63 2.63 9.69
N MET A 81 -6.19 1.56 9.09
CA MET A 81 -4.84 1.04 9.28
C MET A 81 -4.00 1.50 8.10
N TRP A 82 -3.07 2.37 8.35
CA TRP A 82 -2.07 2.80 7.39
C TRP A 82 -0.91 1.82 7.38
N VAL A 83 -0.42 1.48 6.21
CA VAL A 83 0.68 0.54 6.02
C VAL A 83 1.76 1.23 5.20
N TYR A 84 2.97 1.24 5.74
CA TYR A 84 4.14 1.77 5.05
C TYR A 84 5.17 0.66 4.94
N THR A 85 5.68 0.43 3.74
CA THR A 85 6.70 -0.59 3.52
C THR A 85 7.88 0.00 2.78
N SER A 86 9.09 -0.33 3.21
CA SER A 86 10.29 0.01 2.45
C SER A 86 10.28 -0.66 1.08
N GLY A 87 10.95 -0.04 0.11
CA GLY A 87 11.12 -0.60 -1.22
C GLY A 87 11.79 -1.99 -1.18
N PRO A 88 11.54 -2.84 -2.19
CA PRO A 88 12.02 -4.24 -2.18
C PRO A 88 13.55 -4.38 -2.20
N TYR A 89 14.26 -3.33 -2.58
CA TYR A 89 15.73 -3.32 -2.67
C TYR A 89 16.41 -2.53 -1.56
N GLU A 90 15.65 -2.05 -0.59
CA GLU A 90 16.21 -1.40 0.58
C GLU A 90 16.97 -2.42 1.44
N ARG A 91 18.12 -2.00 1.98
CA ARG A 91 18.96 -2.84 2.85
C ARG A 91 18.20 -3.35 4.07
N ARG A 92 17.30 -2.54 4.61
CA ARG A 92 16.46 -2.88 5.76
C ARG A 92 15.00 -2.94 5.30
N GLN A 93 14.42 -4.12 5.38
CA GLN A 93 13.02 -4.33 5.06
C GLN A 93 12.16 -3.99 6.27
N VAL A 94 11.39 -2.90 6.18
CA VAL A 94 10.47 -2.44 7.22
C VAL A 94 9.04 -2.55 6.70
N ARG A 95 8.15 -3.06 7.55
CA ARG A 95 6.69 -2.97 7.37
C ARG A 95 6.13 -2.33 8.62
N TYR A 96 5.67 -1.11 8.50
CA TYR A 96 5.16 -0.29 9.57
C TYR A 96 3.65 -0.13 9.45
N PHE A 97 2.94 -0.42 10.52
CA PHE A 97 1.49 -0.31 10.58
C PHE A 97 1.11 0.77 11.59
N GLU A 98 0.24 1.68 11.17
CA GLU A 98 -0.22 2.79 11.98
C GLU A 98 -1.74 2.85 11.98
N TYR A 99 -2.33 2.72 13.16
CA TYR A 99 -3.75 2.95 13.33
C TYR A 99 -4.04 4.45 13.38
N GLN A 100 -5.05 4.88 12.62
CA GLN A 100 -5.53 6.26 12.63
C GLN A 100 -7.06 6.31 12.62
N PRO A 101 -7.66 7.29 13.32
CA PRO A 101 -9.10 7.38 13.45
C PRO A 101 -9.81 7.79 12.15
N ASP A 102 -9.09 8.31 11.17
CA ASP A 102 -9.64 8.80 9.92
C ASP A 102 -8.69 8.59 8.72
N ARG A 103 -9.14 8.95 7.52
CA ARG A 103 -8.37 8.91 6.27
C ARG A 103 -7.69 10.24 5.96
N SER A 104 -7.37 11.06 6.93
CA SER A 104 -6.76 12.36 6.66
C SER A 104 -5.32 12.26 6.16
N GLY A 105 -4.97 13.05 5.14
CA GLY A 105 -3.60 13.17 4.63
C GLY A 105 -2.60 13.74 5.64
N LYS A 106 -3.06 14.33 6.76
CA LYS A 106 -2.20 14.78 7.86
C LYS A 106 -1.38 13.64 8.47
N HIS A 107 -1.90 12.39 8.45
CA HIS A 107 -1.23 11.24 9.04
C HIS A 107 0.03 10.85 8.25
N PRO A 108 -0.03 10.55 6.94
CA PRO A 108 1.18 10.30 6.18
C PRO A 108 2.10 11.53 6.09
N ALA A 109 1.55 12.76 6.09
CA ALA A 109 2.36 13.97 6.11
C ALA A 109 3.17 14.12 7.41
N ALA A 110 2.61 13.73 8.56
CA ALA A 110 3.30 13.75 9.84
C ALA A 110 4.39 12.68 9.94
N LEU A 111 4.06 11.42 9.59
CA LEU A 111 5.00 10.30 9.65
C LEU A 111 6.17 10.48 8.67
N LEU A 112 5.88 10.91 7.45
CA LEU A 112 6.85 11.04 6.36
C LEU A 112 7.37 12.46 6.17
N LYS A 113 7.30 13.30 7.21
CA LYS A 113 7.69 14.71 7.16
C LYS A 113 9.10 14.94 6.61
N GLU A 114 10.04 14.09 7.01
CA GLU A 114 11.46 14.19 6.61
C GLU A 114 11.85 13.21 5.49
N PHE A 115 10.89 12.49 4.93
CA PHE A 115 11.15 11.56 3.84
C PHE A 115 11.29 12.30 2.50
N GLU A 116 12.44 12.16 1.84
CA GLU A 116 12.77 12.82 0.56
C GLU A 116 12.81 11.88 -0.65
N GLY A 117 12.45 10.60 -0.45
CA GLY A 117 12.49 9.56 -1.48
C GLY A 117 11.23 9.50 -2.36
N ARG A 118 11.06 8.35 -3.01
CA ARG A 118 9.88 8.04 -3.85
C ARG A 118 8.78 7.39 -3.01
N LEU A 119 7.61 8.03 -2.98
CA LEU A 119 6.43 7.54 -2.29
C LEU A 119 5.45 6.92 -3.29
N VAL A 120 5.39 5.59 -3.31
CA VAL A 120 4.51 4.82 -4.21
C VAL A 120 3.16 4.59 -3.53
N THR A 121 2.09 5.17 -4.08
CA THR A 121 0.74 5.09 -3.52
C THR A 121 -0.31 4.86 -4.60
N ASP A 122 -1.56 4.68 -4.18
CA ASP A 122 -2.73 4.81 -5.06
C ASP A 122 -3.01 6.27 -5.47
N GLY A 123 -4.16 6.53 -6.08
CA GLY A 123 -4.58 7.88 -6.50
C GLY A 123 -5.15 8.78 -5.39
N TYR A 124 -5.08 8.41 -4.12
CA TYR A 124 -5.63 9.22 -3.04
C TYR A 124 -4.85 10.54 -2.82
N ALA A 125 -5.56 11.68 -2.91
CA ALA A 125 -4.94 13.00 -2.83
C ALA A 125 -4.35 13.34 -1.45
N GLY A 126 -4.72 12.61 -0.38
CA GLY A 126 -4.16 12.81 0.95
C GLY A 126 -2.64 12.64 1.00
N TYR A 127 -2.08 11.81 0.14
CA TYR A 127 -0.62 11.64 0.04
C TYR A 127 0.10 12.84 -0.61
N ASP A 128 -0.60 13.75 -1.28
CA ASP A 128 -0.01 14.98 -1.83
C ASP A 128 0.43 15.95 -0.72
N GLN A 129 0.00 15.71 0.53
CA GLN A 129 0.40 16.49 1.70
C GLN A 129 1.78 16.09 2.26
N VAL A 130 2.41 15.01 1.78
CA VAL A 130 3.78 14.64 2.18
C VAL A 130 4.77 15.62 1.52
N PRO A 131 5.48 16.46 2.31
CA PRO A 131 6.04 17.69 1.78
C PRO A 131 7.26 17.53 0.89
N LYS A 132 8.10 16.51 1.15
CA LYS A 132 9.39 16.33 0.50
C LYS A 132 9.46 15.12 -0.43
N ALA A 133 8.46 14.25 -0.42
CA ALA A 133 8.45 13.03 -1.21
C ALA A 133 8.11 13.28 -2.68
N THR A 134 8.81 12.58 -3.59
CA THR A 134 8.38 12.46 -4.97
C THR A 134 7.30 11.38 -5.07
N ARG A 135 6.07 11.78 -5.34
CA ARG A 135 4.95 10.85 -5.44
C ARG A 135 4.98 10.04 -6.72
N CYS A 136 4.81 8.73 -6.61
CA CYS A 136 4.74 7.78 -7.72
C CYS A 136 3.41 7.01 -7.68
N GLY A 137 2.79 6.81 -8.84
CA GLY A 137 1.58 6.00 -8.95
C GLY A 137 1.89 4.49 -8.88
N CYS A 138 1.04 3.75 -8.19
CA CYS A 138 1.17 2.29 -8.06
C CYS A 138 0.52 1.57 -9.25
N TRP A 139 1.31 0.82 -10.02
CA TRP A 139 0.83 0.02 -11.16
C TRP A 139 -0.14 -1.09 -10.75
N ALA A 140 -0.01 -1.65 -9.54
CA ALA A 140 -0.95 -2.64 -9.04
C ALA A 140 -2.36 -2.04 -8.83
N HIS A 141 -2.45 -0.82 -8.31
CA HIS A 141 -3.70 -0.08 -8.18
C HIS A 141 -4.27 0.30 -9.56
N MET A 142 -3.44 0.75 -10.49
CA MET A 142 -3.85 1.03 -11.87
C MET A 142 -4.43 -0.23 -12.54
N ARG A 143 -3.73 -1.36 -12.42
CA ARG A 143 -4.19 -2.65 -12.95
C ARG A 143 -5.55 -3.07 -12.35
N ARG A 144 -5.73 -2.90 -11.04
CA ARG A 144 -7.00 -3.18 -10.37
C ARG A 144 -8.12 -2.29 -10.92
N LYS A 145 -7.87 -0.99 -11.12
CA LYS A 145 -8.85 -0.06 -11.69
C LYS A 145 -9.28 -0.43 -13.11
N TRP A 146 -8.35 -0.84 -13.96
CA TRP A 146 -8.69 -1.36 -15.28
C TRP A 146 -9.55 -2.62 -15.19
N ARG A 147 -9.20 -3.56 -14.29
CA ARG A 147 -9.99 -4.77 -14.05
C ARG A 147 -11.41 -4.47 -13.57
N GLU A 148 -11.56 -3.55 -12.62
CA GLU A 148 -12.86 -3.12 -12.09
C GLU A 148 -13.74 -2.44 -13.16
N ALA A 149 -13.12 -1.77 -14.12
CA ALA A 149 -13.80 -1.10 -15.22
C ALA A 149 -14.22 -2.04 -16.37
N MET A 150 -13.80 -3.31 -16.35
CA MET A 150 -14.23 -4.29 -17.37
C MET A 150 -15.71 -4.62 -17.20
N PRO A 151 -16.48 -4.68 -18.30
CA PRO A 151 -17.87 -5.16 -18.26
C PRO A 151 -17.95 -6.60 -17.74
N ARG A 152 -18.97 -6.91 -16.94
CA ARG A 152 -19.20 -8.28 -16.46
C ARG A 152 -19.41 -9.22 -17.66
N GLY A 153 -18.69 -10.34 -17.68
CA GLY A 153 -18.77 -11.33 -18.77
C GLY A 153 -17.98 -10.97 -20.04
N ALA A 154 -17.28 -9.83 -20.07
CA ALA A 154 -16.42 -9.50 -21.20
C ALA A 154 -15.15 -10.36 -21.18
N THR A 155 -15.08 -11.36 -22.03
CA THR A 155 -13.88 -12.16 -22.32
C THR A 155 -12.98 -11.52 -23.39
N SER A 156 -13.35 -10.36 -23.91
CA SER A 156 -12.82 -9.84 -25.16
C SER A 156 -11.83 -8.69 -24.93
N SER A 157 -10.69 -8.81 -25.61
CA SER A 157 -9.61 -7.83 -25.78
C SER A 157 -10.03 -6.50 -26.42
N THR A 158 -11.32 -6.26 -26.67
CA THR A 158 -11.81 -5.12 -27.45
C THR A 158 -12.25 -3.92 -26.61
N SER A 159 -12.54 -4.08 -25.32
CA SER A 159 -12.90 -2.96 -24.47
C SER A 159 -11.66 -2.13 -24.07
N LYS A 160 -11.83 -0.80 -23.96
CA LYS A 160 -10.75 0.09 -23.45
C LYS A 160 -10.20 -0.38 -22.12
N ALA A 161 -11.04 -0.92 -21.24
CA ALA A 161 -10.62 -1.44 -19.94
C ALA A 161 -9.76 -2.70 -20.08
N ALA A 162 -10.10 -3.62 -21.00
CA ALA A 162 -9.30 -4.81 -21.28
C ALA A 162 -7.93 -4.43 -21.86
N ILE A 163 -7.87 -3.49 -22.79
CA ILE A 163 -6.61 -3.01 -23.36
C ILE A 163 -5.70 -2.43 -22.27
N GLY A 164 -6.24 -1.55 -21.41
CA GLY A 164 -5.47 -0.98 -20.30
C GLY A 164 -4.98 -2.04 -19.30
N TYR A 165 -5.82 -3.04 -19.03
CA TYR A 165 -5.46 -4.17 -18.18
C TYR A 165 -4.32 -5.01 -18.79
N GLU A 166 -4.35 -5.26 -20.11
CA GLU A 166 -3.29 -5.99 -20.81
C GLU A 166 -1.96 -5.26 -20.84
N TYR A 167 -1.95 -3.94 -20.98
CA TYR A 167 -0.71 -3.16 -20.82
C TYR A 167 -0.11 -3.37 -19.43
N CYS A 168 -0.91 -3.29 -18.38
CA CYS A 168 -0.43 -3.56 -17.01
C CYS A 168 0.10 -5.00 -16.88
N ASN A 169 -0.58 -6.00 -17.44
CA ASN A 169 -0.12 -7.39 -17.42
C ASN A 169 1.22 -7.55 -18.12
N LYS A 170 1.45 -6.89 -19.26
CA LYS A 170 2.74 -6.88 -19.96
C LYS A 170 3.85 -6.31 -19.09
N LEU A 171 3.62 -5.17 -18.42
CA LEU A 171 4.59 -4.57 -17.50
C LEU A 171 4.96 -5.51 -16.36
N PHE A 172 3.97 -6.14 -15.71
CA PHE A 172 4.22 -7.12 -14.65
C PHE A 172 4.91 -8.39 -15.16
N ALA A 173 4.65 -8.81 -16.40
CA ALA A 173 5.33 -9.96 -17.00
C ALA A 173 6.81 -9.66 -17.27
N LEU A 174 7.13 -8.46 -17.74
CA LEU A 174 8.51 -8.01 -17.93
C LEU A 174 9.26 -7.93 -16.60
N GLU A 175 8.67 -7.31 -15.57
CA GLU A 175 9.32 -7.24 -14.25
C GLU A 175 9.62 -8.64 -13.67
N ARG A 176 8.73 -9.62 -13.84
CA ARG A 176 9.01 -11.01 -13.44
C ARG A 176 10.17 -11.65 -14.19
N LYS A 177 10.38 -11.27 -15.47
CA LYS A 177 11.57 -11.75 -16.22
C LYS A 177 12.89 -11.23 -15.65
N TYR A 178 12.84 -10.02 -15.03
CA TYR A 178 14.02 -9.37 -14.49
C TYR A 178 14.28 -9.74 -13.03
N ASP A 179 13.43 -10.59 -12.45
CA ASP A 179 13.63 -11.09 -11.10
C ASP A 179 14.96 -11.85 -11.02
N GLY A 180 15.75 -11.54 -9.98
CA GLY A 180 17.11 -12.07 -9.82
C GLY A 180 18.21 -11.39 -10.65
N TYR A 181 17.89 -10.45 -11.55
CA TYR A 181 18.93 -9.71 -12.28
C TYR A 181 19.62 -8.68 -11.38
N HIS A 182 20.93 -8.47 -11.63
CA HIS A 182 21.66 -7.39 -10.99
C HIS A 182 21.04 -6.02 -11.34
N PRO A 183 21.04 -5.02 -10.41
CA PRO A 183 20.38 -3.74 -10.63
C PRO A 183 20.69 -3.06 -11.96
N LYS A 184 21.94 -3.07 -12.41
CA LYS A 184 22.36 -2.50 -13.69
C LYS A 184 21.73 -3.22 -14.89
N GLN A 185 21.79 -4.54 -14.91
CA GLN A 185 21.14 -5.34 -15.96
C GLN A 185 19.64 -5.11 -16.00
N ARG A 186 18.99 -5.03 -14.83
CA ARG A 186 17.58 -4.72 -14.75
C ARG A 186 17.25 -3.35 -15.32
N GLN A 187 18.08 -2.34 -15.06
CA GLN A 187 17.93 -1.02 -15.64
C GLN A 187 18.02 -1.06 -17.18
N GLU A 188 19.03 -1.72 -17.72
CA GLU A 188 19.21 -1.89 -19.17
C GLU A 188 18.02 -2.61 -19.81
N MET A 189 17.52 -3.68 -19.17
CA MET A 189 16.36 -4.43 -19.65
C MET A 189 15.06 -3.59 -19.59
N ARG A 190 14.88 -2.78 -18.56
CA ARG A 190 13.74 -1.85 -18.46
C ARG A 190 13.79 -0.81 -19.59
N GLN A 191 14.95 -0.21 -19.85
CA GLN A 191 15.12 0.72 -20.95
C GLN A 191 14.82 0.07 -22.29
N ALA A 192 15.33 -1.14 -22.53
CA ALA A 192 15.15 -1.83 -23.80
C ALA A 192 13.74 -2.40 -24.03
N GLN A 193 13.04 -2.88 -22.98
CA GLN A 193 11.81 -3.64 -23.14
C GLN A 193 10.59 -3.01 -22.44
N THR A 194 10.78 -2.36 -21.28
CA THR A 194 9.68 -1.78 -20.52
C THR A 194 9.30 -0.39 -21.00
N GLU A 195 10.27 0.47 -21.28
CA GLU A 195 10.00 1.83 -21.77
C GLU A 195 9.17 1.87 -23.05
N PRO A 196 9.43 1.04 -24.08
CA PRO A 196 8.56 1.01 -25.26
C PRO A 196 7.10 0.64 -24.96
N VAL A 197 6.88 -0.25 -23.99
CA VAL A 197 5.52 -0.63 -23.54
C VAL A 197 4.85 0.53 -22.80
N LEU A 198 5.62 1.26 -21.98
CA LEU A 198 5.13 2.45 -21.28
C LEU A 198 4.77 3.57 -22.26
N ASP A 199 5.60 3.81 -23.26
CA ASP A 199 5.35 4.84 -24.29
C ASP A 199 4.11 4.50 -25.13
N ALA A 200 3.97 3.25 -25.52
CA ALA A 200 2.77 2.76 -26.20
C ALA A 200 1.50 2.91 -25.32
N TYR A 201 1.62 2.57 -24.03
CA TYR A 201 0.52 2.75 -23.07
C TYR A 201 0.11 4.22 -22.94
N TRP A 202 1.08 5.13 -22.73
CA TRP A 202 0.76 6.54 -22.55
C TRP A 202 0.22 7.18 -23.84
N SER A 203 0.76 6.82 -25.00
CA SER A 203 0.22 7.27 -26.30
C SER A 203 -1.21 6.82 -26.51
N TRP A 204 -1.52 5.56 -26.16
CA TRP A 204 -2.88 5.04 -26.20
C TRP A 204 -3.80 5.77 -25.21
N VAL A 205 -3.39 5.99 -23.96
CA VAL A 205 -4.16 6.73 -22.95
C VAL A 205 -4.45 8.16 -23.42
N GLU A 206 -3.47 8.85 -24.00
CA GLU A 206 -3.66 10.20 -24.57
C GLU A 206 -4.67 10.20 -25.70
N SER A 207 -4.72 9.16 -26.54
CA SER A 207 -5.72 9.01 -27.58
C SER A 207 -7.16 8.91 -27.02
N LEU A 208 -7.32 8.26 -25.86
CA LEU A 208 -8.60 8.15 -25.17
C LEU A 208 -9.10 9.50 -24.64
N THR A 209 -8.17 10.34 -24.15
CA THR A 209 -8.51 11.64 -23.55
C THR A 209 -8.79 12.73 -24.57
N ARG A 210 -8.34 12.58 -25.80
CA ARG A 210 -8.64 13.48 -26.93
C ARG A 210 -10.00 13.23 -27.54
N SER A 211 -10.64 12.10 -27.25
CA SER A 211 -12.01 11.80 -27.72
C SER A 211 -13.02 12.66 -26.95
N PRO A 212 -14.03 13.27 -27.63
CA PRO A 212 -15.05 14.16 -27.03
C PRO A 212 -15.86 13.52 -25.88
N ALA A 213 -15.90 12.20 -25.83
CA ALA A 213 -16.62 11.42 -24.80
C ALA A 213 -15.78 11.07 -23.55
N ALA A 214 -14.55 11.57 -23.42
CA ALA A 214 -13.69 11.24 -22.30
C ALA A 214 -14.04 12.01 -21.02
N ASN A 215 -14.58 11.31 -20.04
CA ASN A 215 -14.98 11.86 -18.75
C ASN A 215 -13.75 12.34 -17.96
N TRP A 216 -13.74 13.56 -17.44
CA TRP A 216 -12.66 14.27 -16.75
C TRP A 216 -12.03 13.55 -15.55
N ARG A 217 -12.74 12.60 -14.92
CA ARG A 217 -12.25 11.83 -13.76
C ARG A 217 -11.04 10.94 -14.05
N THR A 218 -10.76 10.62 -15.31
CA THR A 218 -9.61 9.79 -15.71
C THR A 218 -8.30 10.59 -15.76
N ARG A 219 -8.37 11.90 -15.94
CA ARG A 219 -7.20 12.76 -16.19
C ARG A 219 -6.30 12.97 -14.95
N SER A 220 -6.87 13.12 -13.76
CA SER A 220 -6.11 13.41 -12.54
C SER A 220 -5.31 12.21 -12.02
N ASN A 221 -5.85 10.99 -12.12
CA ASN A 221 -5.18 9.79 -11.67
C ASN A 221 -4.04 9.34 -12.61
N MET A 222 -4.05 9.77 -13.88
CA MET A 222 -3.05 9.39 -14.87
C MET A 222 -1.80 10.29 -14.85
N ARG A 223 -1.93 11.57 -14.47
CA ARG A 223 -0.78 12.48 -14.33
C ARG A 223 0.18 12.04 -13.23
N ALA A 224 -0.33 11.53 -12.11
CA ALA A 224 0.49 11.04 -11.00
C ALA A 224 1.35 9.82 -11.39
N ALA A 225 0.88 8.95 -12.30
CA ALA A 225 1.64 7.80 -12.77
C ALA A 225 2.77 8.18 -13.77
N LYS A 226 2.63 9.31 -14.50
CA LYS A 226 3.63 9.77 -15.48
C LYS A 226 4.83 10.47 -14.82
N SER A 227 4.67 11.06 -13.63
CA SER A 227 5.73 11.78 -12.92
C SER A 227 6.74 10.88 -12.20
N GLY A 228 6.59 9.57 -12.26
CA GLY A 228 7.43 8.57 -11.59
C GLY A 228 8.49 7.92 -12.47
N ARG A 229 8.94 8.55 -13.59
CA ARG A 229 10.08 8.10 -14.39
C ARG A 229 11.41 8.40 -13.72
#